data_6b4f1b011cac7efe55874b9bdd0047ad
#
_entry.id   6b4f1b011cac7efe55874b9bdd0047ad
#
_cell.length_a   1.000
_cell.length_b   1.000
_cell.length_c   1.000
_cell.angle_alpha   90.00
_cell.angle_beta   90.00
_cell.angle_gamma   90.00
#
_symmetry.space_group_name_H-M   'P 1'
#
loop_
_entity.id
_entity.type
_entity.pdbx_description
1 polymer ?
#
loop_
_entity_poly.entity_id
_entity_poly.type
_entity_poly.pdbx_seq_one_letter_code
_entity_poly.pdbx_strand_id
1 'polypeptide(L)'
;PQYEAREFIVYFPFDQSVLTPEAQSVVSEAANYASAGKATKLVVVGHTDTSGSPKYNARLSERRGKAVADALVGLGVAADTLAVDWKGESAPAVATGDGVKEPLNRRSTISINF
;
A
#
# COMPACT_ATOMS: atom_id res chain seq x y z
N PRO A 1 22.23 -6.87 -14.11
CA PRO A 1 21.04 -7.65 -13.74
C PRO A 1 19.77 -6.93 -14.18
N GLN A 2 18.78 -7.72 -14.55
CA GLN A 2 17.47 -7.20 -14.92
C GLN A 2 16.55 -7.24 -13.68
N TYR A 3 15.75 -6.19 -13.55
CA TYR A 3 14.75 -6.09 -12.48
C TYR A 3 13.37 -6.27 -13.07
N GLU A 4 12.63 -7.22 -12.54
CA GLU A 4 11.28 -7.53 -12.97
C GLU A 4 10.27 -6.69 -12.19
N ALA A 5 9.11 -6.44 -12.80
CA ALA A 5 7.98 -5.86 -12.09
C ALA A 5 7.67 -6.69 -10.85
N ARG A 6 7.45 -6.02 -9.73
CA ARG A 6 7.25 -6.69 -8.44
C ARG A 6 6.24 -5.95 -7.60
N GLU A 7 5.43 -6.70 -6.86
CA GLU A 7 4.48 -6.15 -5.91
C GLU A 7 4.93 -6.44 -4.48
N PHE A 8 4.87 -5.42 -3.64
CA PHE A 8 5.06 -5.56 -2.19
C PHE A 8 3.73 -5.27 -1.52
N ILE A 9 3.47 -5.94 -0.40
CA ILE A 9 2.23 -5.76 0.35
C ILE A 9 2.56 -5.29 1.76
N VAL A 10 1.94 -4.19 2.16
CA VAL A 10 2.09 -3.57 3.47
C VAL A 10 0.78 -3.73 4.23
N TYR A 11 0.82 -4.39 5.38
CA TYR A 11 -0.37 -4.63 6.20
C TYR A 11 -0.50 -3.60 7.33
N PHE A 12 -1.74 -3.33 7.71
CA PHE A 12 -2.07 -2.38 8.78
C PHE A 12 -2.89 -3.03 9.87
N PRO A 13 -2.70 -2.63 11.14
CA PRO A 13 -3.59 -3.00 12.21
C PRO A 13 -5.00 -2.46 11.97
N PHE A 14 -5.97 -3.02 12.66
CA PHE A 14 -7.36 -2.59 12.58
C PHE A 14 -7.47 -1.08 12.81
N ASP A 15 -8.22 -0.41 11.96
CA ASP A 15 -8.55 1.02 12.06
C ASP A 15 -7.34 1.96 12.11
N GLN A 16 -6.18 1.52 11.60
CA GLN A 16 -4.96 2.32 11.61
C GLN A 16 -4.38 2.52 10.23
N SER A 17 -3.69 3.64 10.06
CA SER A 17 -2.93 3.97 8.84
C SER A 17 -1.47 4.33 9.15
N VAL A 18 -1.03 4.13 10.39
CA VAL A 18 0.36 4.33 10.80
C VAL A 18 1.17 3.08 10.46
N LEU A 19 2.36 3.28 9.91
CA LEU A 19 3.24 2.15 9.56
C LEU A 19 3.85 1.54 10.82
N THR A 20 3.59 0.25 11.04
CA THR A 20 4.27 -0.52 12.08
C THR A 20 5.74 -0.73 11.72
N PRO A 21 6.61 -1.16 12.65
CA PRO A 21 7.99 -1.51 12.31
C PRO A 21 8.10 -2.53 11.19
N GLU A 22 7.22 -3.54 11.16
CA GLU A 22 7.17 -4.55 10.09
C GLU A 22 6.80 -3.91 8.76
N ALA A 23 5.80 -3.03 8.75
CA ALA A 23 5.39 -2.31 7.56
C ALA A 23 6.51 -1.42 7.05
N GLN A 24 7.23 -0.72 7.93
CA GLN A 24 8.37 0.11 7.56
C GLN A 24 9.47 -0.72 6.90
N SER A 25 9.72 -1.92 7.37
CA SER A 25 10.70 -2.83 6.77
C SER A 25 10.32 -3.21 5.33
N VAL A 26 9.05 -3.49 5.08
CA VAL A 26 8.57 -3.79 3.73
C VAL A 26 8.71 -2.58 2.82
N VAL A 27 8.35 -1.39 3.29
CA VAL A 27 8.48 -0.15 2.51
C VAL A 27 9.95 0.13 2.19
N SER A 28 10.86 -0.08 3.13
CA SER A 28 12.30 0.08 2.91
C SER A 28 12.82 -0.89 1.85
N GLU A 29 12.37 -2.14 1.91
CA GLU A 29 12.73 -3.15 0.92
C GLU A 29 12.24 -2.77 -0.47
N ALA A 30 11.00 -2.29 -0.57
CA ALA A 30 10.43 -1.82 -1.83
C ALA A 30 11.21 -0.63 -2.39
N ALA A 31 11.56 0.36 -1.54
CA ALA A 31 12.34 1.52 -1.96
C ALA A 31 13.72 1.10 -2.48
N ASN A 32 14.39 0.18 -1.80
CA ASN A 32 15.69 -0.33 -2.22
C ASN A 32 15.61 -1.05 -3.56
N TYR A 33 14.58 -1.87 -3.75
CA TYR A 33 14.36 -2.59 -5.01
C TYR A 33 14.13 -1.62 -6.16
N ALA A 34 13.28 -0.61 -5.95
CA ALA A 34 13.00 0.42 -6.94
C ALA A 34 14.26 1.21 -7.31
N SER A 35 15.05 1.61 -6.33
CA SER A 35 16.29 2.37 -6.55
C SER A 35 17.33 1.55 -7.28
N ALA A 36 17.52 0.29 -6.89
CA ALA A 36 18.54 -0.58 -7.50
C ALA A 36 18.26 -0.83 -8.98
N GLY A 37 16.98 -0.99 -9.34
CA GLY A 37 16.57 -1.23 -10.72
C GLY A 37 16.24 0.03 -11.51
N LYS A 38 16.28 1.20 -10.90
CA LYS A 38 15.89 2.49 -11.51
C LYS A 38 14.45 2.44 -12.02
N ALA A 39 13.53 2.14 -11.13
CA ALA A 39 12.11 2.01 -11.45
C ALA A 39 11.57 3.27 -12.13
N THR A 40 10.71 3.07 -13.12
CA THR A 40 10.09 4.17 -13.87
C THR A 40 8.73 4.55 -13.32
N LYS A 41 8.04 3.60 -12.64
CA LYS A 41 6.72 3.86 -12.09
C LYS A 41 6.45 2.97 -10.88
N LEU A 42 5.94 3.59 -9.82
CA LEU A 42 5.41 2.89 -8.65
C LEU A 42 3.94 3.27 -8.48
N VAL A 43 3.08 2.27 -8.28
CA VAL A 43 1.67 2.49 -7.99
C VAL A 43 1.37 1.96 -6.60
N VAL A 44 0.88 2.84 -5.74
CA VAL A 44 0.49 2.50 -4.37
C VAL A 44 -1.03 2.52 -4.29
N VAL A 45 -1.63 1.43 -3.83
CA VAL A 45 -3.09 1.33 -3.69
C VAL A 45 -3.44 0.96 -2.25
N GLY A 46 -4.23 1.81 -1.59
CA GLY A 46 -4.71 1.54 -0.24
C GLY A 46 -6.02 0.74 -0.26
N HIS A 47 -6.18 -0.12 0.75
CA HIS A 47 -7.35 -1.00 0.90
C HIS A 47 -7.78 -1.11 2.35
N THR A 48 -9.03 -1.55 2.57
CA THR A 48 -9.56 -1.87 3.90
C THR A 48 -10.29 -3.20 3.88
N ASP A 49 -10.59 -3.72 5.09
CA ASP A 49 -11.59 -4.76 5.24
C ASP A 49 -13.00 -4.14 5.19
N THR A 50 -14.04 -4.94 5.39
CA THR A 50 -15.43 -4.48 5.30
C THR A 50 -16.03 -4.08 6.66
N SER A 51 -15.21 -3.91 7.70
CA SER A 51 -15.70 -3.70 9.07
C SER A 51 -16.29 -2.32 9.32
N GLY A 52 -15.92 -1.30 8.55
CA GLY A 52 -16.48 0.05 8.65
C GLY A 52 -17.50 0.33 7.56
N SER A 53 -18.06 1.56 7.54
CA SER A 53 -18.90 1.98 6.42
C SER A 53 -18.06 2.13 5.16
N PRO A 54 -18.67 1.99 3.96
CA PRO A 54 -17.93 2.22 2.72
C PRO A 54 -17.28 3.60 2.63
N LYS A 55 -17.96 4.63 3.09
CA LYS A 55 -17.41 6.00 3.08
C LYS A 55 -16.21 6.14 4.02
N TYR A 56 -16.31 5.58 5.23
CA TYR A 56 -15.20 5.59 6.18
C TYR A 56 -14.00 4.81 5.62
N ASN A 57 -14.26 3.65 5.03
CA ASN A 57 -13.22 2.79 4.48
C ASN A 57 -12.54 3.43 3.26
N ALA A 58 -13.27 4.18 2.44
CA ALA A 58 -12.67 4.95 1.36
C ALA A 58 -11.60 5.91 1.90
N ARG A 59 -11.91 6.64 2.97
CA ARG A 59 -10.97 7.58 3.60
C ARG A 59 -9.80 6.86 4.26
N LEU A 60 -10.05 5.75 4.94
CA LEU A 60 -9.00 4.97 5.58
C LEU A 60 -8.02 4.41 4.55
N SER A 61 -8.54 3.89 3.43
CA SER A 61 -7.70 3.39 2.34
C SER A 61 -6.85 4.48 1.72
N GLU A 62 -7.39 5.70 1.59
CA GLU A 62 -6.62 6.86 1.14
C GLU A 62 -5.46 7.15 2.09
N ARG A 63 -5.73 7.20 3.40
CA ARG A 63 -4.69 7.45 4.40
C ARG A 63 -3.61 6.37 4.37
N ARG A 64 -4.01 5.11 4.19
CA ARG A 64 -3.05 3.99 4.09
C ARG A 64 -2.16 4.11 2.86
N GLY A 65 -2.73 4.44 1.72
CA GLY A 65 -1.97 4.65 0.49
C GLY A 65 -1.01 5.82 0.62
N LYS A 66 -1.47 6.95 1.15
CA LYS A 66 -0.64 8.14 1.34
C LYS A 66 0.49 7.91 2.35
N ALA A 67 0.22 7.19 3.44
CA ALA A 67 1.26 6.87 4.43
C ALA A 67 2.41 6.10 3.79
N VAL A 68 2.10 5.12 2.94
CA VAL A 68 3.12 4.35 2.23
C VAL A 68 3.86 5.22 1.21
N ALA A 69 3.14 6.03 0.42
CA ALA A 69 3.75 6.91 -0.57
C ALA A 69 4.70 7.92 0.09
N ASP A 70 4.28 8.53 1.18
CA ASP A 70 5.12 9.49 1.92
C ASP A 70 6.38 8.83 2.46
N ALA A 71 6.27 7.60 2.96
CA ALA A 71 7.43 6.85 3.44
C ALA A 71 8.40 6.52 2.29
N LEU A 72 7.90 6.14 1.12
CA LEU A 72 8.72 5.88 -0.06
C LEU A 72 9.50 7.15 -0.49
N VAL A 73 8.83 8.29 -0.52
CA VAL A 73 9.47 9.57 -0.84
C VAL A 73 10.55 9.90 0.19
N GLY A 74 10.27 9.69 1.48
CA GLY A 74 11.24 9.89 2.55
C GLY A 74 12.48 9.00 2.42
N LEU A 75 12.35 7.87 1.74
CA LEU A 75 13.45 6.94 1.48
C LEU A 75 14.14 7.19 0.13
N GLY A 76 13.78 8.27 -0.56
CA GLY A 76 14.47 8.67 -1.78
C GLY A 76 13.77 8.31 -3.09
N VAL A 77 12.58 7.72 -3.05
CA VAL A 77 11.80 7.46 -4.26
C VAL A 77 11.29 8.80 -4.81
N ALA A 78 11.50 9.05 -6.10
CA ALA A 78 11.08 10.30 -6.72
C ALA A 78 9.56 10.42 -6.75
N ALA A 79 9.02 11.53 -6.27
CA ALA A 79 7.57 11.72 -6.19
C ALA A 79 6.87 11.67 -7.55
N ASP A 80 7.55 12.07 -8.62
CA ASP A 80 7.00 12.05 -9.98
C ASP A 80 6.89 10.64 -10.58
N THR A 81 7.51 9.64 -9.96
CA THR A 81 7.35 8.23 -10.35
C THR A 81 6.20 7.55 -9.62
N LEU A 82 5.64 8.19 -8.59
CA LEU A 82 4.61 7.61 -7.73
C LEU A 82 3.22 8.01 -8.17
N ALA A 83 2.31 7.03 -8.22
CA ALA A 83 0.88 7.24 -8.31
C ALA A 83 0.23 6.60 -7.08
N VAL A 84 -0.74 7.28 -6.48
CA VAL A 84 -1.46 6.79 -5.30
C VAL A 84 -2.93 6.66 -5.65
N ASP A 85 -3.50 5.51 -5.35
CA ASP A 85 -4.93 5.23 -5.51
C ASP A 85 -5.44 4.57 -4.23
N TRP A 86 -6.75 4.51 -4.10
CA TRP A 86 -7.38 3.84 -2.97
C TRP A 86 -8.72 3.26 -3.39
N LYS A 87 -9.03 2.08 -2.87
CA LYS A 87 -10.20 1.29 -3.28
C LYS A 87 -11.20 1.07 -2.13
N GLY A 88 -10.90 1.55 -0.92
CA GLY A 88 -11.72 1.22 0.24
C GLY A 88 -11.81 -0.29 0.39
N GLU A 89 -13.04 -0.79 0.52
CA GLU A 89 -13.31 -2.22 0.66
C GLU A 89 -13.63 -2.92 -0.67
N SER A 90 -13.57 -2.21 -1.81
CA SER A 90 -14.11 -2.70 -3.09
C SER A 90 -13.21 -3.70 -3.84
N ALA A 91 -11.94 -3.82 -3.45
CA ALA A 91 -10.99 -4.73 -4.11
C ALA A 91 -10.26 -5.59 -3.06
N PRO A 92 -10.97 -6.50 -2.38
CA PRO A 92 -10.40 -7.28 -1.30
C PRO A 92 -9.43 -8.36 -1.81
N ALA A 93 -8.41 -8.68 -1.00
CA ALA A 93 -7.58 -9.85 -1.23
C ALA A 93 -8.35 -11.13 -0.91
N VAL A 94 -9.24 -11.06 0.09
CA VAL A 94 -10.09 -12.17 0.52
C VAL A 94 -11.53 -11.67 0.50
N ALA A 95 -12.39 -12.32 -0.26
CA ALA A 95 -13.81 -11.97 -0.31
C ALA A 95 -14.47 -12.27 1.04
N THR A 96 -15.21 -11.29 1.56
CA THR A 96 -15.96 -11.42 2.81
C THR A 96 -17.36 -10.84 2.63
N GLY A 97 -18.25 -11.15 3.56
CA GLY A 97 -19.49 -10.41 3.70
C GLY A 97 -19.22 -9.01 4.29
N ASP A 98 -20.26 -8.23 4.48
CA ASP A 98 -20.16 -6.90 5.08
C ASP A 98 -19.83 -7.01 6.58
N GLY A 99 -19.15 -5.99 7.10
CA GLY A 99 -18.88 -5.87 8.52
C GLY A 99 -17.84 -6.86 9.07
N VAL A 100 -17.00 -7.43 8.23
CA VAL A 100 -16.02 -8.44 8.62
C VAL A 100 -14.64 -7.84 8.81
N LYS A 101 -14.01 -8.10 9.96
CA LYS A 101 -12.61 -7.77 10.21
C LYS A 101 -11.73 -8.86 9.61
N GLU A 102 -11.07 -8.54 8.49
CA GLU A 102 -10.19 -9.46 7.78
C GLU A 102 -8.79 -8.85 7.65
N PRO A 103 -7.79 -9.37 8.40
CA PRO A 103 -6.44 -8.79 8.39
C PRO A 103 -5.81 -8.71 6.99
N LEU A 104 -6.04 -9.68 6.12
CA LEU A 104 -5.45 -9.71 4.79
C LEU A 104 -6.00 -8.63 3.86
N ASN A 105 -7.13 -8.01 4.21
CA ASN A 105 -7.72 -6.91 3.44
C ASN A 105 -7.25 -5.54 3.93
N ARG A 106 -6.60 -5.47 5.09
CA ARG A 106 -6.08 -4.22 5.66
C ARG A 106 -4.67 -3.98 5.16
N ARG A 107 -4.56 -3.44 3.95
CA ARG A 107 -3.26 -3.36 3.28
C ARG A 107 -3.12 -2.17 2.34
N SER A 108 -1.88 -1.89 1.98
CA SER A 108 -1.54 -1.13 0.78
C SER A 108 -0.63 -1.98 -0.09
N THR A 109 -0.83 -1.95 -1.39
CA THR A 109 0.05 -2.63 -2.33
C THR A 109 0.99 -1.61 -2.97
N ILE A 110 2.22 -2.02 -3.25
CA ILE A 110 3.22 -1.22 -3.96
C ILE A 110 3.61 -2.02 -5.20
N SER A 111 3.18 -1.56 -6.36
CA SER A 111 3.53 -2.20 -7.64
C SER A 111 4.67 -1.43 -8.29
N ILE A 112 5.79 -2.08 -8.53
CA ILE A 112 7.02 -1.47 -9.04
C ILE A 112 7.26 -1.92 -10.48
N ASN A 113 7.41 -0.98 -11.39
CA ASN A 113 7.64 -1.22 -12.81
C ASN A 113 8.94 -0.54 -13.26
N PHE A 114 9.60 -1.19 -14.24
CA PHE A 114 10.89 -0.75 -14.74
C PHE A 114 10.89 -0.44 -16.24
#